data_35acd5a1b5ba1d734aac707f98acb255
#
_entry.id   35acd5a1b5ba1d734aac707f98acb255
#
_cell.length_a   1.000
_cell.length_b   1.000
_cell.length_c   1.000
_cell.angle_alpha   90.00
_cell.angle_beta   90.00
_cell.angle_gamma   90.00
#
_symmetry.space_group_name_H-M   'P 1'
#
loop_
_entity.id
_entity.type
_entity.pdbx_description
1 polymer ?
#
loop_
_entity_poly.entity_id
_entity_poly.type
_entity_poly.pdbx_seq_one_letter_code
_entity_poly.pdbx_strand_id
1 'polypeptide(L)'
;MSTAPDYSAAIRRMAERELAAKSRERKRIKLLSANIQAGSSTRRYTDYAVRSWSHVLPAGGKRQALDQIAKLAGNHDIVGLQESDPGSWRSGFTNQTHYLAERGGFDYWTHQPNRKVANVASSANALLSRYEPIEVLDHPLPGRVRGRGLLLARFGEGDEGLTIAVAHLSLGAQSRKAQLGYIAELLSDYPNAVLMGDFNCTADRPEMSVLYRHTSLQPNETCIHTFPSWRPQRAIDHVLVTSNLSARNMRALPAALSDHLALSVELDVPEEALRTAG
;
A
#
# COMPACT_ATOMS: atom_id res chain seq x y z
N MET A 1 -41.06 -37.23 -33.33
CA MET A 1 -40.69 -35.86 -32.98
C MET A 1 -39.49 -35.96 -32.05
N SER A 2 -38.29 -35.69 -32.55
CA SER A 2 -37.07 -35.68 -31.74
C SER A 2 -36.92 -34.29 -31.14
N THR A 3 -36.97 -34.18 -29.80
CA THR A 3 -36.71 -32.91 -29.08
C THR A 3 -35.22 -32.64 -29.15
N ALA A 4 -34.84 -31.50 -29.75
CA ALA A 4 -33.45 -31.06 -29.74
C ALA A 4 -32.94 -30.92 -28.30
N PRO A 5 -31.70 -31.35 -28.03
CA PRO A 5 -31.15 -31.21 -26.68
C PRO A 5 -31.01 -29.76 -26.29
N ASP A 6 -31.39 -29.44 -25.05
CA ASP A 6 -31.30 -28.09 -24.49
C ASP A 6 -29.81 -27.72 -24.15
N TYR A 7 -29.12 -27.25 -25.17
CA TYR A 7 -27.72 -26.81 -25.03
C TYR A 7 -27.55 -25.60 -24.11
N SER A 8 -28.59 -24.78 -23.92
CA SER A 8 -28.51 -23.57 -23.10
C SER A 8 -28.39 -23.92 -21.59
N ALA A 9 -29.11 -24.96 -21.16
CA ALA A 9 -29.01 -25.47 -19.79
C ALA A 9 -27.64 -26.14 -19.50
N ALA A 10 -27.06 -26.80 -20.49
CA ALA A 10 -25.73 -27.39 -20.35
C ALA A 10 -24.64 -26.33 -20.28
N ILE A 11 -24.68 -25.29 -21.09
CA ILE A 11 -23.74 -24.16 -21.08
C ILE A 11 -23.86 -23.40 -19.74
N ARG A 12 -25.08 -23.17 -19.26
CA ARG A 12 -25.29 -22.50 -17.96
C ARG A 12 -24.69 -23.30 -16.79
N ARG A 13 -24.91 -24.62 -16.76
CA ARG A 13 -24.31 -25.52 -15.73
C ARG A 13 -22.80 -25.59 -15.83
N MET A 14 -22.21 -25.53 -17.03
CA MET A 14 -20.76 -25.49 -17.21
C MET A 14 -20.21 -24.16 -16.67
N ALA A 15 -20.82 -23.03 -17.01
CA ALA A 15 -20.44 -21.71 -16.51
C ALA A 15 -20.59 -21.61 -14.97
N GLU A 16 -21.66 -22.15 -14.41
CA GLU A 16 -21.88 -22.21 -12.94
C GLU A 16 -20.84 -23.12 -12.25
N ARG A 17 -20.46 -24.24 -12.85
CA ARG A 17 -19.41 -25.12 -12.35
C ARG A 17 -18.03 -24.49 -12.46
N GLU A 18 -17.74 -23.80 -13.54
CA GLU A 18 -16.48 -23.07 -13.75
C GLU A 18 -16.36 -21.89 -12.80
N LEU A 19 -17.44 -21.13 -12.59
CA LEU A 19 -17.52 -20.05 -11.60
C LEU A 19 -17.38 -20.59 -10.15
N ALA A 20 -18.01 -21.73 -9.86
CA ALA A 20 -17.89 -22.39 -8.56
C ALA A 20 -16.49 -23.02 -8.34
N ALA A 21 -15.80 -23.48 -9.39
CA ALA A 21 -14.43 -23.98 -9.32
C ALA A 21 -13.45 -22.81 -9.12
N LYS A 22 -13.58 -21.71 -9.87
CA LYS A 22 -12.82 -20.46 -9.68
C LYS A 22 -13.04 -19.84 -8.29
N SER A 23 -14.22 -20.01 -7.70
CA SER A 23 -14.52 -19.59 -6.32
C SER A 23 -13.82 -20.44 -5.25
N ARG A 24 -13.23 -21.58 -5.58
CA ARG A 24 -12.72 -22.56 -4.59
C ARG A 24 -11.24 -22.41 -4.25
N GLU A 25 -10.42 -21.85 -5.10
CA GLU A 25 -8.98 -21.70 -4.85
C GLU A 25 -8.64 -20.25 -4.53
N ARG A 26 -8.90 -19.85 -3.28
CA ARG A 26 -8.44 -18.55 -2.76
C ARG A 26 -7.22 -18.74 -1.88
N LYS A 27 -6.21 -17.94 -2.14
CA LYS A 27 -5.00 -17.85 -1.32
C LYS A 27 -5.12 -16.69 -0.35
N ARG A 28 -4.74 -16.93 0.90
CA ARG A 28 -4.63 -15.85 1.88
C ARG A 28 -3.23 -15.30 1.89
N ILE A 29 -3.12 -14.00 1.72
CA ILE A 29 -1.86 -13.24 1.82
C ILE A 29 -1.97 -12.17 2.89
N LYS A 30 -0.83 -11.79 3.46
CA LYS A 30 -0.73 -10.73 4.47
C LYS A 30 -0.09 -9.49 3.85
N LEU A 31 -0.78 -8.37 3.97
CA LEU A 31 -0.28 -7.07 3.53
C LEU A 31 0.10 -6.21 4.73
N LEU A 32 1.13 -5.38 4.55
CA LEU A 32 1.54 -4.34 5.49
C LEU A 32 1.62 -3.01 4.77
N SER A 33 1.00 -1.97 5.33
CA SER A 33 1.25 -0.58 4.93
C SER A 33 1.90 0.17 6.08
N ALA A 34 3.04 0.82 5.82
CA ALA A 34 3.79 1.50 6.86
C ALA A 34 4.46 2.79 6.35
N ASN A 35 4.10 3.93 6.96
CA ASN A 35 4.92 5.13 6.87
C ASN A 35 6.09 4.97 7.86
N ILE A 36 7.31 4.80 7.33
CA ILE A 36 8.50 4.51 8.15
C ILE A 36 9.31 5.75 8.51
N GLN A 37 8.79 6.91 8.17
CA GLN A 37 9.34 8.23 8.51
C GLN A 37 10.88 8.29 8.42
N ALA A 38 11.41 8.21 7.22
CA ALA A 38 12.87 8.27 6.99
C ALA A 38 13.53 9.61 7.39
N GLY A 39 13.01 10.28 8.45
CA GLY A 39 13.57 11.45 9.11
C GLY A 39 13.37 12.76 8.34
N SER A 40 12.20 13.11 7.88
CA SER A 40 11.91 14.44 7.39
C SER A 40 11.73 15.44 8.54
N SER A 41 12.80 16.06 8.99
CA SER A 41 12.72 17.29 9.79
C SER A 41 12.27 18.44 8.89
N THR A 42 10.99 18.53 8.55
CA THR A 42 10.44 19.77 8.03
C THR A 42 10.09 20.67 9.18
N ARG A 43 10.84 21.77 9.32
CA ARG A 43 10.81 22.81 10.37
C ARG A 43 9.46 23.54 10.57
N ARG A 44 8.31 22.94 10.29
CA ARG A 44 6.98 23.54 10.50
C ARG A 44 6.06 22.79 11.46
N TYR A 45 6.56 21.75 12.11
CA TYR A 45 5.85 21.06 13.18
C TYR A 45 6.51 21.30 14.55
N THR A 46 7.00 22.54 14.77
CA THR A 46 7.73 22.90 16.01
C THR A 46 6.92 22.75 17.28
N ASP A 47 5.59 22.76 17.21
CA ASP A 47 4.75 22.61 18.40
C ASP A 47 4.45 21.14 18.77
N TYR A 48 4.63 20.18 17.85
CA TYR A 48 4.50 18.74 18.10
C TYR A 48 5.85 18.06 18.40
N ALA A 49 6.96 18.67 18.00
CA ALA A 49 8.31 18.09 18.06
C ALA A 49 8.93 18.10 19.47
N VAL A 50 8.37 18.82 20.44
CA VAL A 50 8.98 18.99 21.77
C VAL A 50 8.91 17.72 22.64
N ARG A 51 8.18 16.69 22.24
CA ARG A 51 8.11 15.40 22.97
C ARG A 51 8.54 14.18 22.16
N SER A 52 8.93 14.32 20.91
CA SER A 52 9.46 13.21 20.12
C SER A 52 10.96 13.06 20.34
N TRP A 53 11.34 12.23 21.28
CA TRP A 53 12.73 11.87 21.63
C TRP A 53 13.46 11.14 20.50
N SER A 54 12.79 10.89 19.35
CA SER A 54 13.31 10.12 18.24
C SER A 54 14.29 10.87 17.31
N HIS A 55 14.42 12.18 17.45
CA HIS A 55 15.26 12.99 16.54
C HIS A 55 16.77 12.96 16.84
N VAL A 56 17.19 12.35 17.93
CA VAL A 56 18.60 12.30 18.37
C VAL A 56 19.03 10.86 18.70
N LEU A 57 18.61 9.90 17.91
CA LEU A 57 19.16 8.55 18.07
C LEU A 57 20.55 8.48 17.41
N PRO A 58 21.55 7.92 18.11
CA PRO A 58 22.85 7.60 17.53
C PRO A 58 22.68 6.71 16.30
N ALA A 59 23.64 6.70 15.38
CA ALA A 59 23.59 5.88 14.16
C ALA A 59 23.22 4.39 14.42
N GLY A 60 23.64 3.84 15.57
CA GLY A 60 23.26 2.49 16.01
C GLY A 60 21.76 2.31 16.28
N GLY A 61 21.07 3.33 16.79
CA GLY A 61 19.64 3.27 17.06
C GLY A 61 18.79 3.23 15.78
N LYS A 62 19.23 3.91 14.72
CA LYS A 62 18.53 3.87 13.41
C LYS A 62 18.60 2.48 12.77
N ARG A 63 19.76 1.84 12.84
CA ARG A 63 19.92 0.49 12.29
C ARG A 63 19.07 -0.53 13.06
N GLN A 64 19.08 -0.45 14.38
CA GLN A 64 18.23 -1.32 15.22
C GLN A 64 16.74 -1.14 14.90
N ALA A 65 16.29 0.08 14.62
CA ALA A 65 14.92 0.34 14.23
C ALA A 65 14.59 -0.23 12.85
N LEU A 66 15.49 -0.11 11.87
CA LEU A 66 15.31 -0.75 10.57
C LEU A 66 15.26 -2.27 10.70
N ASP A 67 16.06 -2.89 11.59
CA ASP A 67 15.99 -4.33 11.86
C ASP A 67 14.63 -4.73 12.46
N GLN A 68 14.04 -3.90 13.32
CA GLN A 68 12.69 -4.13 13.86
C GLN A 68 11.62 -4.00 12.78
N ILE A 69 11.73 -3.01 11.90
CA ILE A 69 10.83 -2.85 10.74
C ILE A 69 10.98 -4.04 9.80
N ALA A 70 12.21 -4.49 9.51
CA ALA A 70 12.46 -5.66 8.67
C ALA A 70 11.84 -6.93 9.26
N LYS A 71 11.96 -7.13 10.58
CA LYS A 71 11.31 -8.25 11.29
C LYS A 71 9.78 -8.17 11.21
N LEU A 72 9.21 -6.97 11.35
CA LEU A 72 7.77 -6.76 11.18
C LEU A 72 7.34 -7.06 9.75
N ALA A 73 8.05 -6.51 8.76
CA ALA A 73 7.81 -6.71 7.34
C ALA A 73 7.89 -8.18 6.94
N GLY A 74 8.90 -8.91 7.44
CA GLY A 74 9.13 -10.33 7.13
C GLY A 74 8.00 -11.29 7.54
N ASN A 75 7.01 -10.83 8.34
CA ASN A 75 5.81 -11.59 8.67
C ASN A 75 4.66 -11.39 7.66
N HIS A 76 4.90 -10.64 6.56
CA HIS A 76 3.93 -10.29 5.54
C HIS A 76 4.41 -10.75 4.16
N ASP A 77 3.49 -10.84 3.23
CA ASP A 77 3.79 -11.30 1.86
C ASP A 77 4.08 -10.12 0.92
N ILE A 78 3.34 -9.01 1.08
CA ILE A 78 3.55 -7.77 0.33
C ILE A 78 3.53 -6.59 1.31
N VAL A 79 4.48 -5.67 1.17
CA VAL A 79 4.66 -4.52 2.05
C VAL A 79 4.74 -3.23 1.24
N GLY A 80 3.83 -2.29 1.50
CA GLY A 80 3.89 -0.93 0.97
C GLY A 80 4.47 0.02 2.02
N LEU A 81 5.52 0.73 1.63
CA LEU A 81 6.20 1.68 2.50
C LEU A 81 6.00 3.10 1.99
N GLN A 82 5.85 4.04 2.92
CA GLN A 82 5.89 5.47 2.65
C GLN A 82 7.07 6.07 3.39
N GLU A 83 7.62 7.15 2.86
CA GLU A 83 8.78 7.84 3.39
C GLU A 83 10.05 6.99 3.55
N SER A 84 10.23 5.96 2.72
CA SER A 84 11.49 5.22 2.65
C SER A 84 12.59 6.08 2.04
N ASP A 85 13.80 6.03 2.59
CA ASP A 85 14.96 6.75 2.04
C ASP A 85 15.73 5.87 1.04
N PRO A 86 15.79 6.26 -0.25
CA PRO A 86 16.48 5.49 -1.28
C PRO A 86 18.02 5.59 -1.24
N GLY A 87 18.61 6.21 -0.21
CA GLY A 87 20.05 6.32 -0.05
C GLY A 87 20.57 7.76 -0.05
N SER A 88 19.93 8.67 0.70
CA SER A 88 20.43 10.01 0.91
C SER A 88 21.55 10.07 1.99
N TRP A 89 22.22 11.23 2.10
CA TRP A 89 23.21 11.45 3.16
C TRP A 89 22.64 11.22 4.56
N ARG A 90 21.36 11.53 4.76
CA ARG A 90 20.65 11.33 6.02
C ARG A 90 20.55 9.85 6.43
N SER A 91 20.45 8.94 5.47
CA SER A 91 20.44 7.48 5.71
C SER A 91 21.85 6.87 5.72
N GLY A 92 22.90 7.71 5.63
CA GLY A 92 24.27 7.23 5.46
C GLY A 92 24.47 6.52 4.10
N PHE A 93 23.75 6.97 3.06
CA PHE A 93 23.72 6.38 1.71
C PHE A 93 23.14 4.95 1.66
N THR A 94 22.50 4.50 2.75
CA THR A 94 21.83 3.21 2.78
C THR A 94 20.47 3.33 2.09
N ASN A 95 20.22 2.52 1.07
CA ASN A 95 18.89 2.34 0.50
C ASN A 95 18.06 1.51 1.48
N GLN A 96 17.13 2.18 2.18
CA GLN A 96 16.32 1.53 3.21
C GLN A 96 15.40 0.45 2.63
N THR A 97 14.86 0.66 1.43
CA THR A 97 14.01 -0.34 0.76
C THR A 97 14.77 -1.63 0.51
N HIS A 98 15.97 -1.54 -0.06
CA HIS A 98 16.84 -2.70 -0.29
C HIS A 98 17.21 -3.40 1.02
N TYR A 99 17.64 -2.62 2.02
CA TYR A 99 17.96 -3.17 3.34
C TYR A 99 16.81 -3.95 3.97
N LEU A 100 15.59 -3.39 3.90
CA LEU A 100 14.39 -4.03 4.44
C LEU A 100 14.01 -5.28 3.64
N ALA A 101 14.19 -5.26 2.32
CA ALA A 101 13.95 -6.43 1.47
C ALA A 101 14.88 -7.58 1.83
N GLU A 102 16.19 -7.31 1.89
CA GLU A 102 17.21 -8.31 2.23
C GLU A 102 16.97 -8.92 3.62
N ARG A 103 16.76 -8.06 4.64
CA ARG A 103 16.56 -8.50 6.02
C ARG A 103 15.19 -9.14 6.27
N GLY A 104 14.17 -8.73 5.53
CA GLY A 104 12.80 -9.27 5.61
C GLY A 104 12.58 -10.54 4.77
N GLY A 105 13.55 -10.91 3.92
CA GLY A 105 13.47 -12.08 3.04
C GLY A 105 12.49 -11.88 1.90
N PHE A 106 12.54 -10.74 1.22
CA PHE A 106 11.76 -10.45 0.03
C PHE A 106 12.62 -10.57 -1.22
N ASP A 107 12.13 -11.33 -2.19
CA ASP A 107 12.82 -11.56 -3.46
C ASP A 107 12.67 -10.37 -4.41
N TYR A 108 11.54 -9.63 -4.30
CA TYR A 108 11.22 -8.50 -5.17
C TYR A 108 11.03 -7.22 -4.37
N TRP A 109 11.63 -6.15 -4.84
CA TRP A 109 11.47 -4.83 -4.24
C TRP A 109 11.64 -3.72 -5.27
N THR A 110 10.93 -2.61 -5.05
CA THR A 110 11.04 -1.40 -5.86
C THR A 110 10.78 -0.17 -5.02
N HIS A 111 11.21 1.00 -5.48
CA HIS A 111 10.89 2.28 -4.88
C HIS A 111 10.68 3.36 -5.93
N GLN A 112 9.74 4.26 -5.65
CA GLN A 112 9.45 5.44 -6.44
C GLN A 112 10.03 6.65 -5.71
N PRO A 113 11.12 7.29 -6.23
CA PRO A 113 11.65 8.50 -5.62
C PRO A 113 10.67 9.67 -5.75
N ASN A 114 10.01 10.05 -4.66
CA ASN A 114 8.98 11.07 -4.68
C ASN A 114 9.53 12.49 -4.51
N ARG A 115 10.47 12.68 -3.58
CA ARG A 115 11.01 14.00 -3.26
C ARG A 115 12.49 13.93 -2.94
N LYS A 116 13.27 14.75 -3.63
CA LYS A 116 14.68 15.01 -3.31
C LYS A 116 14.80 16.43 -2.74
N VAL A 117 15.44 16.58 -1.59
CA VAL A 117 15.83 17.86 -1.01
C VAL A 117 17.34 17.94 -1.10
N ALA A 118 17.84 18.43 -2.25
CA ALA A 118 19.24 18.30 -2.64
C ALA A 118 19.73 16.85 -2.46
N ASN A 119 21.01 16.63 -2.09
CA ASN A 119 21.51 15.28 -1.77
C ASN A 119 21.35 14.93 -0.27
N VAL A 120 20.64 15.74 0.49
CA VAL A 120 20.59 15.65 1.97
C VAL A 120 19.47 14.73 2.43
N ALA A 121 18.31 14.77 1.77
CA ALA A 121 17.15 13.96 2.15
C ALA A 121 16.36 13.53 0.92
N SER A 122 15.93 12.29 0.91
CA SER A 122 15.03 11.74 -0.10
C SER A 122 13.90 10.98 0.57
N SER A 123 12.75 10.93 -0.08
CA SER A 123 11.58 10.21 0.40
C SER A 123 10.95 9.49 -0.79
N ALA A 124 10.58 8.24 -0.61
CA ALA A 124 10.01 7.39 -1.64
C ALA A 124 8.82 6.59 -1.12
N ASN A 125 7.87 6.26 -2.02
CA ASN A 125 7.04 5.09 -1.85
C ASN A 125 7.88 3.87 -2.23
N ALA A 126 7.63 2.74 -1.55
CA ALA A 126 8.31 1.50 -1.88
C ALA A 126 7.38 0.30 -1.73
N LEU A 127 7.73 -0.77 -2.44
CA LEU A 127 7.05 -2.05 -2.36
C LEU A 127 8.09 -3.15 -2.13
N LEU A 128 7.79 -4.06 -1.22
CA LEU A 128 8.49 -5.33 -1.03
C LEU A 128 7.51 -6.45 -1.29
N SER A 129 7.91 -7.50 -1.98
CA SER A 129 7.03 -8.62 -2.32
C SER A 129 7.78 -9.95 -2.33
N ARG A 130 7.08 -11.02 -1.89
CA ARG A 130 7.51 -12.41 -2.07
C ARG A 130 7.06 -12.97 -3.41
N TYR A 131 6.14 -12.27 -4.09
CA TYR A 131 5.63 -12.62 -5.42
C TYR A 131 6.26 -11.72 -6.45
N GLU A 132 6.51 -12.27 -7.62
CA GLU A 132 7.02 -11.52 -8.76
C GLU A 132 5.93 -10.63 -9.35
N PRO A 133 6.11 -9.30 -9.40
CA PRO A 133 5.22 -8.43 -10.15
C PRO A 133 5.49 -8.57 -11.64
N ILE A 134 4.43 -8.69 -12.44
CA ILE A 134 4.56 -8.71 -13.91
C ILE A 134 4.76 -7.30 -14.49
N GLU A 135 4.37 -6.27 -13.73
CA GLU A 135 4.49 -4.87 -14.13
C GLU A 135 4.63 -3.97 -12.89
N VAL A 136 5.47 -2.95 -13.01
CA VAL A 136 5.61 -1.90 -12.00
C VAL A 136 5.59 -0.54 -12.67
N LEU A 137 4.67 0.34 -12.24
CA LEU A 137 4.45 1.66 -12.80
C LEU A 137 4.60 2.75 -11.75
N ASP A 138 5.27 3.83 -12.12
CA ASP A 138 5.47 5.03 -11.31
C ASP A 138 4.60 6.16 -11.84
N HIS A 139 3.63 6.61 -11.04
CA HIS A 139 2.76 7.72 -11.38
C HIS A 139 3.04 8.94 -10.49
N PRO A 140 3.56 10.05 -11.01
CA PRO A 140 3.62 11.29 -10.27
C PRO A 140 2.21 11.82 -10.04
N LEU A 141 1.86 12.11 -8.78
CA LEU A 141 0.55 12.61 -8.43
C LEU A 141 0.46 14.14 -8.62
N PRO A 142 -0.69 14.64 -9.11
CA PRO A 142 -0.91 16.08 -9.29
C PRO A 142 -0.92 16.82 -7.95
N GLY A 143 -0.60 18.09 -7.95
CA GLY A 143 -0.68 18.92 -6.76
C GLY A 143 0.28 20.10 -6.75
N ARG A 144 0.05 21.03 -5.80
CA ARG A 144 0.88 22.24 -5.65
C ARG A 144 2.29 21.93 -5.16
N VAL A 145 2.44 20.90 -4.35
CA VAL A 145 3.74 20.45 -3.83
C VAL A 145 4.15 19.21 -4.61
N ARG A 146 5.26 19.31 -5.34
CA ARG A 146 5.85 18.19 -6.08
C ARG A 146 6.37 17.13 -5.12
N GLY A 147 6.47 15.88 -5.60
CA GLY A 147 7.06 14.78 -4.85
C GLY A 147 6.03 13.98 -4.05
N ARG A 148 4.83 13.85 -4.60
CA ARG A 148 3.84 12.83 -4.22
C ARG A 148 3.67 11.89 -5.40
N GLY A 149 3.52 10.61 -5.11
CA GLY A 149 3.43 9.58 -6.14
C GLY A 149 2.52 8.43 -5.76
N LEU A 150 2.16 7.66 -6.77
CA LEU A 150 1.52 6.36 -6.67
C LEU A 150 2.47 5.34 -7.30
N LEU A 151 2.92 4.38 -6.52
CA LEU A 151 3.65 3.21 -7.00
C LEU A 151 2.64 2.07 -7.18
N LEU A 152 2.52 1.57 -8.40
CA LEU A 152 1.58 0.53 -8.77
C LEU A 152 2.34 -0.72 -9.19
N ALA A 153 2.00 -1.87 -8.63
CA ALA A 153 2.54 -3.17 -9.00
C ALA A 153 1.40 -4.13 -9.34
N ARG A 154 1.52 -4.83 -10.47
CA ARG A 154 0.57 -5.83 -10.91
C ARG A 154 1.16 -7.22 -10.77
N PHE A 155 0.34 -8.16 -10.33
CA PHE A 155 0.67 -9.56 -10.12
C PHE A 155 -0.36 -10.42 -10.88
N GLY A 156 0.08 -11.54 -11.43
CA GLY A 156 -0.78 -12.41 -12.23
C GLY A 156 -1.19 -11.76 -13.57
N GLU A 157 -1.71 -12.57 -14.47
CA GLU A 157 -2.10 -12.14 -15.81
C GLU A 157 -3.60 -11.85 -15.92
N GLY A 158 -3.96 -11.04 -16.91
CA GLY A 158 -5.36 -10.74 -17.28
C GLY A 158 -6.13 -9.98 -16.21
N ASP A 159 -7.46 -10.07 -16.28
CA ASP A 159 -8.40 -9.34 -15.43
C ASP A 159 -8.47 -9.89 -14.00
N GLU A 160 -8.05 -11.13 -13.79
CA GLU A 160 -8.00 -11.77 -12.47
C GLU A 160 -6.76 -11.38 -11.65
N GLY A 161 -5.78 -10.72 -12.28
CA GLY A 161 -4.55 -10.26 -11.65
C GLY A 161 -4.81 -9.32 -10.46
N LEU A 162 -3.91 -9.36 -9.45
CA LEU A 162 -3.94 -8.46 -8.30
C LEU A 162 -3.14 -7.20 -8.59
N THR A 163 -3.72 -6.04 -8.32
CA THR A 163 -3.04 -4.74 -8.41
C THR A 163 -2.84 -4.16 -7.02
N ILE A 164 -1.60 -3.85 -6.66
CA ILE A 164 -1.23 -3.18 -5.41
C ILE A 164 -0.76 -1.77 -5.74
N ALA A 165 -1.43 -0.78 -5.17
CA ALA A 165 -1.11 0.63 -5.32
C ALA A 165 -0.69 1.22 -3.97
N VAL A 166 0.52 1.81 -3.90
CA VAL A 166 1.07 2.44 -2.70
C VAL A 166 1.13 3.95 -2.90
N ALA A 167 0.45 4.70 -2.04
CA ALA A 167 0.36 6.15 -2.13
C ALA A 167 0.80 6.85 -0.84
N HIS A 168 1.35 8.06 -1.00
CA HIS A 168 1.49 9.03 0.08
C HIS A 168 0.93 10.38 -0.38
N LEU A 169 -0.26 10.73 0.10
CA LEU A 169 -0.99 11.90 -0.37
C LEU A 169 -0.53 13.21 0.31
N SER A 170 -0.95 14.33 -0.28
CA SER A 170 -0.64 15.66 0.23
C SER A 170 -1.41 16.00 1.51
N LEU A 171 -0.85 16.92 2.33
CA LEU A 171 -1.50 17.44 3.55
C LEU A 171 -2.74 18.28 3.26
N GLY A 172 -2.79 18.96 2.10
CA GLY A 172 -3.87 19.88 1.74
C GLY A 172 -5.02 19.20 1.01
N ALA A 173 -6.26 19.40 1.45
CA ALA A 173 -7.48 18.77 0.91
C ALA A 173 -7.68 18.98 -0.61
N GLN A 174 -7.37 20.17 -1.14
CA GLN A 174 -7.50 20.44 -2.57
C GLN A 174 -6.52 19.59 -3.40
N SER A 175 -5.26 19.44 -2.94
CA SER A 175 -4.29 18.57 -3.61
C SER A 175 -4.69 17.12 -3.50
N ARG A 176 -5.17 16.67 -2.32
CA ARG A 176 -5.70 15.29 -2.15
C ARG A 176 -6.86 15.00 -3.08
N LYS A 177 -7.79 15.93 -3.25
CA LYS A 177 -8.92 15.76 -4.17
C LYS A 177 -8.46 15.50 -5.61
N ALA A 178 -7.48 16.27 -6.08
CA ALA A 178 -6.90 16.06 -7.41
C ALA A 178 -6.15 14.73 -7.51
N GLN A 179 -5.38 14.37 -6.46
CA GLN A 179 -4.64 13.11 -6.37
C GLN A 179 -5.57 11.90 -6.35
N LEU A 180 -6.63 11.94 -5.53
CA LEU A 180 -7.62 10.87 -5.46
C LEU A 180 -8.43 10.73 -6.76
N GLY A 181 -8.71 11.84 -7.46
CA GLY A 181 -9.33 11.79 -8.79
C GLY A 181 -8.45 11.08 -9.81
N TYR A 182 -7.15 11.40 -9.85
CA TYR A 182 -6.19 10.74 -10.72
C TYR A 182 -6.02 9.24 -10.38
N ILE A 183 -5.94 8.90 -9.07
CA ILE A 183 -5.87 7.51 -8.62
C ILE A 183 -7.15 6.75 -8.99
N ALA A 184 -8.31 7.39 -8.86
CA ALA A 184 -9.58 6.78 -9.23
C ALA A 184 -9.66 6.46 -10.72
N GLU A 185 -9.19 7.35 -11.58
CA GLU A 185 -9.09 7.14 -13.03
C GLU A 185 -8.17 5.96 -13.36
N LEU A 186 -6.99 5.89 -12.73
CA LEU A 186 -6.06 4.79 -12.92
C LEU A 186 -6.59 3.44 -12.44
N LEU A 187 -7.30 3.41 -11.30
CA LEU A 187 -7.73 2.16 -10.68
C LEU A 187 -9.12 1.69 -11.13
N SER A 188 -9.84 2.47 -11.97
CA SER A 188 -11.17 2.11 -12.46
C SER A 188 -11.19 0.80 -13.24
N ASP A 189 -10.11 0.50 -13.95
CA ASP A 189 -9.99 -0.66 -14.83
C ASP A 189 -9.42 -1.92 -14.14
N TYR A 190 -9.10 -1.82 -12.84
CA TYR A 190 -8.54 -2.94 -12.09
C TYR A 190 -9.56 -3.55 -11.13
N PRO A 191 -10.17 -4.70 -11.48
CA PRO A 191 -11.23 -5.32 -10.67
C PRO A 191 -10.72 -5.86 -9.33
N ASN A 192 -9.46 -6.26 -9.24
CA ASN A 192 -8.82 -6.77 -8.03
C ASN A 192 -7.70 -5.82 -7.60
N ALA A 193 -8.05 -4.69 -7.00
CA ALA A 193 -7.08 -3.69 -6.57
C ALA A 193 -7.07 -3.47 -5.05
N VAL A 194 -5.88 -3.20 -4.54
CA VAL A 194 -5.62 -2.70 -3.19
C VAL A 194 -4.94 -1.34 -3.32
N LEU A 195 -5.51 -0.33 -2.68
CA LEU A 195 -4.88 0.98 -2.53
C LEU A 195 -4.51 1.18 -1.07
N MET A 196 -3.22 1.31 -0.77
CA MET A 196 -2.74 1.46 0.60
C MET A 196 -1.73 2.60 0.76
N GLY A 197 -1.65 3.13 1.97
CA GLY A 197 -0.67 4.17 2.33
C GLY A 197 -1.19 5.23 3.27
N ASP A 198 -0.39 6.29 3.42
CA ASP A 198 -0.72 7.48 4.19
C ASP A 198 -1.48 8.49 3.31
N PHE A 199 -2.78 8.62 3.57
CA PHE A 199 -3.64 9.54 2.83
C PHE A 199 -3.72 10.92 3.45
N ASN A 200 -3.13 11.13 4.63
CA ASN A 200 -3.19 12.39 5.38
C ASN A 200 -4.62 12.90 5.65
N CYS A 201 -5.63 12.04 5.52
CA CYS A 201 -7.03 12.32 5.84
C CYS A 201 -7.77 11.06 6.28
N THR A 202 -8.86 11.24 6.99
CA THR A 202 -9.77 10.16 7.39
C THR A 202 -10.71 9.78 6.24
N ALA A 203 -11.27 8.57 6.27
CA ALA A 203 -12.09 8.01 5.19
C ALA A 203 -13.41 8.78 4.92
N ASP A 204 -13.91 9.50 5.92
CA ASP A 204 -15.14 10.32 5.86
C ASP A 204 -14.94 11.70 5.22
N ARG A 205 -13.71 12.07 4.86
CA ARG A 205 -13.45 13.37 4.26
C ARG A 205 -14.07 13.50 2.86
N PRO A 206 -14.59 14.69 2.51
CA PRO A 206 -15.29 14.89 1.23
C PRO A 206 -14.46 14.53 0.01
N GLU A 207 -13.13 14.73 0.05
CA GLU A 207 -12.24 14.38 -1.06
C GLU A 207 -12.18 12.88 -1.33
N MET A 208 -12.40 12.01 -0.32
CA MET A 208 -12.42 10.55 -0.47
C MET A 208 -13.63 10.08 -1.31
N SER A 209 -14.71 10.85 -1.33
CA SER A 209 -15.90 10.50 -2.11
C SER A 209 -15.64 10.36 -3.62
N VAL A 210 -14.60 11.02 -4.14
CA VAL A 210 -14.21 10.90 -5.56
C VAL A 210 -13.73 9.49 -5.84
N LEU A 211 -12.88 8.94 -4.96
CA LEU A 211 -12.37 7.58 -5.07
C LEU A 211 -13.51 6.55 -5.02
N TYR A 212 -14.37 6.62 -4.01
CA TYR A 212 -15.46 5.65 -3.81
C TYR A 212 -16.54 5.68 -4.90
N ARG A 213 -16.72 6.82 -5.58
CA ARG A 213 -17.71 6.94 -6.68
C ARG A 213 -17.21 6.43 -8.02
N HIS A 214 -15.91 6.44 -8.25
CA HIS A 214 -15.31 6.11 -9.54
C HIS A 214 -14.55 4.79 -9.55
N THR A 215 -14.47 4.11 -8.42
CA THR A 215 -13.86 2.78 -8.29
C THR A 215 -14.76 1.87 -7.46
N SER A 216 -14.49 0.57 -7.47
CA SER A 216 -15.12 -0.40 -6.57
C SER A 216 -14.40 -0.53 -5.21
N LEU A 217 -13.41 0.35 -4.92
CA LEU A 217 -12.74 0.40 -3.63
C LEU A 217 -13.73 0.75 -2.51
N GLN A 218 -13.62 0.02 -1.41
CA GLN A 218 -14.52 0.18 -0.26
C GLN A 218 -13.77 0.81 0.92
N PRO A 219 -14.43 1.69 1.68
CA PRO A 219 -13.89 2.14 2.96
C PRO A 219 -13.76 0.95 3.91
N ASN A 220 -12.79 1.02 4.81
CA ASN A 220 -12.63 0.01 5.85
C ASN A 220 -13.85 0.03 6.78
N GLU A 221 -14.40 -1.15 7.09
CA GLU A 221 -15.51 -1.28 8.05
C GLU A 221 -15.12 -0.79 9.45
N THR A 222 -13.85 -0.94 9.82
CA THR A 222 -13.34 -0.53 11.12
C THR A 222 -12.41 0.68 10.97
N CYS A 223 -12.71 1.74 11.74
CA CYS A 223 -11.83 2.90 11.85
C CYS A 223 -10.64 2.57 12.76
N ILE A 224 -9.45 2.40 12.20
CA ILE A 224 -8.24 2.09 12.94
C ILE A 224 -7.37 3.33 13.03
N HIS A 225 -7.19 3.86 14.24
CA HIS A 225 -6.33 5.00 14.47
C HIS A 225 -4.87 4.61 14.40
N THR A 226 -4.10 5.34 13.59
CA THR A 226 -2.67 5.07 13.36
C THR A 226 -1.76 6.23 13.78
N PHE A 227 -2.30 7.44 13.88
CA PHE A 227 -1.53 8.65 14.13
C PHE A 227 -2.06 9.48 15.33
N PRO A 228 -1.20 10.05 16.17
CA PRO A 228 0.23 9.74 16.30
C PRO A 228 0.44 8.39 17.02
N SER A 229 1.51 7.67 16.71
CA SER A 229 1.74 6.29 17.16
C SER A 229 1.74 6.10 18.68
N TRP A 230 2.14 7.10 19.44
CA TRP A 230 2.15 7.07 20.91
C TRP A 230 0.80 7.35 21.58
N ARG A 231 -0.17 7.90 20.85
CA ARG A 231 -1.56 8.11 21.27
C ARG A 231 -2.46 8.20 20.06
N PRO A 232 -2.79 7.09 19.42
CA PRO A 232 -3.51 7.09 18.15
C PRO A 232 -4.92 7.70 18.28
N GLN A 233 -5.17 8.75 17.49
CA GLN A 233 -6.43 9.53 17.50
C GLN A 233 -6.98 9.76 16.09
N ARG A 234 -6.18 9.53 15.04
CA ARG A 234 -6.55 9.76 13.65
C ARG A 234 -6.27 8.51 12.82
N ALA A 235 -7.25 8.13 12.00
CA ALA A 235 -7.12 7.07 11.00
C ALA A 235 -6.79 7.72 9.66
N ILE A 236 -5.51 7.92 9.37
CA ILE A 236 -5.03 8.60 8.15
C ILE A 236 -4.23 7.68 7.23
N ASP A 237 -3.89 6.50 7.73
CA ASP A 237 -3.33 5.41 6.95
C ASP A 237 -4.46 4.45 6.58
N HIS A 238 -4.48 3.99 5.33
CA HIS A 238 -5.56 3.18 4.78
C HIS A 238 -5.04 1.97 4.03
N VAL A 239 -5.84 0.90 4.04
CA VAL A 239 -5.75 -0.22 3.11
C VAL A 239 -7.15 -0.47 2.58
N LEU A 240 -7.44 0.08 1.40
CA LEU A 240 -8.72 -0.04 0.72
C LEU A 240 -8.65 -1.15 -0.31
N VAL A 241 -9.70 -1.94 -0.40
CA VAL A 241 -9.77 -3.07 -1.34
C VAL A 241 -11.01 -2.94 -2.23
N THR A 242 -10.92 -3.44 -3.45
CA THR A 242 -12.09 -3.54 -4.34
C THR A 242 -13.07 -4.58 -3.82
N SER A 243 -14.35 -4.46 -4.19
CA SER A 243 -15.43 -5.33 -3.72
C SER A 243 -15.24 -6.82 -4.05
N ASN A 244 -14.40 -7.16 -5.03
CA ASN A 244 -14.07 -8.55 -5.39
C ASN A 244 -13.10 -9.23 -4.41
N LEU A 245 -12.39 -8.42 -3.61
CA LEU A 245 -11.43 -8.89 -2.62
C LEU A 245 -12.06 -8.89 -1.22
N SER A 246 -11.56 -9.78 -0.35
CA SER A 246 -12.00 -9.84 1.04
C SER A 246 -10.83 -9.54 1.97
N ALA A 247 -10.88 -8.37 2.62
CA ALA A 247 -9.92 -7.97 3.64
C ALA A 247 -10.43 -8.40 5.03
N ARG A 248 -9.52 -8.96 5.85
CA ARG A 248 -9.84 -9.44 7.20
C ARG A 248 -8.72 -9.12 8.17
N ASN A 249 -9.01 -9.21 9.45
CA ASN A 249 -8.03 -9.11 10.55
C ASN A 249 -7.16 -7.84 10.46
N MET A 250 -7.76 -6.73 9.98
CA MET A 250 -7.06 -5.45 9.90
C MET A 250 -6.73 -4.95 11.30
N ARG A 251 -5.47 -4.56 11.52
CA ARG A 251 -4.98 -4.09 12.82
C ARG A 251 -3.80 -3.15 12.69
N ALA A 252 -3.69 -2.22 13.63
CA ALA A 252 -2.52 -1.38 13.76
C ALA A 252 -1.40 -2.09 14.54
N LEU A 253 -0.17 -1.96 14.06
CA LEU A 253 1.04 -2.54 14.66
C LEU A 253 2.09 -1.45 14.89
N PRO A 254 2.87 -1.51 15.98
CA PRO A 254 3.95 -0.57 16.19
C PRO A 254 4.99 -0.67 15.07
N ALA A 255 5.30 0.48 14.44
CA ALA A 255 6.42 0.63 13.52
C ALA A 255 7.52 1.40 14.24
N ALA A 256 8.68 0.79 14.41
CA ALA A 256 9.79 1.41 15.14
C ALA A 256 10.21 2.74 14.51
N LEU A 257 10.42 3.77 15.34
CA LEU A 257 10.81 5.12 14.94
C LEU A 257 9.82 5.90 14.06
N SER A 258 8.60 5.43 13.87
CA SER A 258 7.57 6.16 13.14
C SER A 258 6.58 6.82 14.11
N ASP A 259 6.11 8.00 13.74
CA ASP A 259 4.94 8.63 14.36
C ASP A 259 3.62 8.05 13.84
N HIS A 260 3.67 7.09 12.92
CA HIS A 260 2.55 6.28 12.47
C HIS A 260 2.64 4.85 13.00
N LEU A 261 1.49 4.22 13.27
CA LEU A 261 1.38 2.78 13.39
C LEU A 261 1.21 2.18 11.98
N ALA A 262 1.82 1.02 11.75
CA ALA A 262 1.62 0.29 10.51
C ALA A 262 0.26 -0.41 10.50
N LEU A 263 -0.38 -0.53 9.32
CA LEU A 263 -1.59 -1.32 9.12
C LEU A 263 -1.25 -2.69 8.54
N SER A 264 -1.64 -3.74 9.25
CA SER A 264 -1.57 -5.13 8.79
C SER A 264 -2.96 -5.61 8.44
N VAL A 265 -3.11 -6.33 7.33
CA VAL A 265 -4.37 -6.92 6.87
C VAL A 265 -4.12 -8.29 6.23
N GLU A 266 -5.06 -9.19 6.39
CA GLU A 266 -5.12 -10.45 5.64
C GLU A 266 -6.09 -10.27 4.47
N LEU A 267 -5.66 -10.67 3.27
CA LEU A 267 -6.42 -10.54 2.04
C LEU A 267 -6.64 -11.92 1.43
N ASP A 268 -7.89 -12.28 1.17
CA ASP A 268 -8.24 -13.47 0.39
C ASP A 268 -8.29 -13.08 -1.09
N VAL A 269 -7.35 -13.60 -1.90
CA VAL A 269 -7.22 -13.33 -3.34
C VAL A 269 -7.44 -14.61 -4.15
N PRO A 270 -7.88 -14.53 -5.41
CA PRO A 270 -7.79 -15.67 -6.31
C PRO A 270 -6.35 -16.16 -6.41
N GLU A 271 -6.11 -17.46 -6.35
CA GLU A 271 -4.74 -18.00 -6.41
C GLU A 271 -4.04 -17.62 -7.71
N GLU A 272 -4.79 -17.59 -8.81
CA GLU A 272 -4.32 -17.19 -10.14
C GLU A 272 -3.84 -15.72 -10.18
N ALA A 273 -4.39 -14.87 -9.30
CA ALA A 273 -4.01 -13.45 -9.22
C ALA A 273 -2.56 -13.21 -8.77
N LEU A 274 -1.85 -14.25 -8.36
CA LEU A 274 -0.45 -14.17 -7.91
C LEU A 274 0.48 -15.03 -8.77
N ARG A 275 -0.04 -15.79 -9.76
CA ARG A 275 0.78 -16.64 -10.61
C ARG A 275 1.41 -15.81 -11.72
N THR A 276 2.72 -15.94 -11.87
CA THR A 276 3.43 -15.54 -13.09
C THR A 276 3.33 -16.67 -14.11
N ALA A 277 3.17 -16.34 -15.38
CA ALA A 277 3.33 -17.33 -16.45
C ALA A 277 4.76 -17.87 -16.38
N GLY A 278 4.88 -19.20 -16.24
CA GLY A 278 6.16 -19.90 -16.26
C GLY A 278 6.81 -19.91 -17.62
#